data_8a0377743a40af985fac2c327b9236ee
#
_entry.id   8a0377743a40af985fac2c327b9236ee
#
_cell.length_a   1.000
_cell.length_b   1.000
_cell.length_c   1.000
_cell.angle_alpha   90.00
_cell.angle_beta   90.00
_cell.angle_gamma   90.00
#
_symmetry.space_group_name_H-M   'P 1'
#
loop_
_entity.id
_entity.type
_entity.pdbx_description
1 polymer ?
#
loop_
_entity_poly.entity_id
_entity_poly.type
_entity_poly.pdbx_seq_one_letter_code
_entity_poly.pdbx_strand_id
1 'polypeptide(L)'
;VFLTKVIEKLDIEKSDSKLTELLLDQDTNNILIRGFFDEDKVALTFFTIGKLSEYNNGTVVIGNTTVTNEREFLEKGLCEPIPHINLQDTFRIGDLSVRFTKWNKHKNSPFNWNDDFAIFHPVQSVLYSDKNCNDFKKVLSNSKAKKNILLTTNDFCTHPEKLYDEVDAVLILDTTMLDDKHKEEFNNIKRNLIDQGKELPY
;
A
#
# COMPACT_ATOMS: atom_id res chain seq x y z
N VAL A 1 7.60 20.03 17.43
CA VAL A 1 7.96 20.32 16.03
C VAL A 1 6.99 19.55 15.19
N PHE A 2 6.04 20.23 14.52
CA PHE A 2 5.18 19.59 13.52
C PHE A 2 6.07 19.31 12.32
N LEU A 3 6.44 18.06 12.08
CA LEU A 3 7.05 17.64 10.83
C LEU A 3 6.05 17.96 9.71
N THR A 4 6.48 18.75 8.75
CA THR A 4 5.66 19.06 7.59
C THR A 4 5.53 17.77 6.81
N LYS A 5 4.31 17.22 6.75
CA LYS A 5 4.01 16.01 6.02
C LYS A 5 4.41 16.17 4.54
N VAL A 6 5.17 15.23 4.05
CA VAL A 6 5.56 15.17 2.65
C VAL A 6 4.42 14.54 1.85
N ILE A 7 3.81 15.31 0.94
CA ILE A 7 2.86 14.78 -0.06
C ILE A 7 3.46 15.09 -1.43
N GLU A 8 3.88 14.05 -2.14
CA GLU A 8 4.54 14.20 -3.43
C GLU A 8 3.86 13.34 -4.50
N LYS A 9 3.58 13.94 -5.67
CA LYS A 9 3.14 13.23 -6.87
C LYS A 9 4.34 13.07 -7.79
N LEU A 10 4.75 11.82 -8.01
CA LEU A 10 6.01 11.46 -8.65
C LEU A 10 5.80 10.38 -9.71
N ASP A 11 6.61 10.42 -10.78
CA ASP A 11 6.75 9.31 -11.72
C ASP A 11 7.41 8.08 -11.06
N ILE A 12 7.47 6.98 -11.78
CA ILE A 12 7.93 5.70 -11.24
C ILE A 12 9.39 5.75 -10.74
N GLU A 13 10.29 6.41 -11.48
CA GLU A 13 11.72 6.48 -11.12
C GLU A 13 11.97 7.34 -9.88
N LYS A 14 11.30 8.49 -9.81
CA LYS A 14 11.36 9.36 -8.64
C LYS A 14 10.67 8.74 -7.44
N SER A 15 9.57 8.01 -7.67
CA SER A 15 8.87 7.29 -6.60
C SER A 15 9.74 6.18 -6.01
N ASP A 16 10.48 5.42 -6.81
CA ASP A 16 11.43 4.40 -6.32
C ASP A 16 12.55 5.04 -5.48
N SER A 17 13.12 6.13 -5.97
CA SER A 17 14.16 6.88 -5.24
C SER A 17 13.63 7.44 -3.92
N LYS A 18 12.43 8.04 -3.94
CA LYS A 18 11.81 8.60 -2.74
C LYS A 18 11.38 7.54 -1.75
N LEU A 19 10.80 6.44 -2.21
CA LEU A 19 10.44 5.33 -1.33
C LEU A 19 11.68 4.71 -0.68
N THR A 20 12.78 4.58 -1.42
CA THR A 20 14.08 4.15 -0.85
C THR A 20 14.54 5.08 0.27
N GLU A 21 14.50 6.40 0.05
CA GLU A 21 14.83 7.41 1.06
C GLU A 21 13.97 7.23 2.33
N LEU A 22 12.65 7.14 2.17
CA LEU A 22 11.70 6.99 3.28
C LEU A 22 11.88 5.68 4.04
N LEU A 23 12.20 4.59 3.35
CA LEU A 23 12.46 3.29 3.98
C LEU A 23 13.74 3.33 4.83
N LEU A 24 14.75 4.05 4.41
CA LEU A 24 16.02 4.18 5.15
C LEU A 24 15.99 5.25 6.24
N ASP A 25 15.05 6.20 6.18
CA ASP A 25 14.89 7.25 7.18
C ASP A 25 14.32 6.68 8.49
N GLN A 26 15.02 6.85 9.61
CA GLN A 26 14.63 6.31 10.92
C GLN A 26 13.41 6.99 11.54
N ASP A 27 13.11 8.21 11.15
CA ASP A 27 12.00 9.01 11.69
C ASP A 27 10.69 8.74 10.93
N THR A 28 10.74 8.13 9.75
CA THR A 28 9.58 7.74 8.95
C THR A 28 9.14 6.31 9.30
N ASN A 29 7.93 6.13 9.80
CA ASN A 29 7.38 4.82 10.14
C ASN A 29 6.23 4.38 9.23
N ASN A 30 5.34 5.32 8.87
CA ASN A 30 4.12 5.05 8.14
C ASN A 30 4.14 5.77 6.79
N ILE A 31 4.06 5.04 5.69
CA ILE A 31 4.11 5.57 4.32
C ILE A 31 2.82 5.16 3.60
N LEU A 32 2.07 6.12 3.07
CA LEU A 32 0.90 5.86 2.23
C LEU A 32 1.28 6.03 0.76
N ILE A 33 1.06 4.98 -0.03
CA ILE A 33 1.26 5.02 -1.49
C ILE A 33 -0.11 5.00 -2.16
N ARG A 34 -0.38 6.04 -2.92
CA ARG A 34 -1.58 6.24 -3.72
C ARG A 34 -1.23 6.17 -5.21
N GLY A 35 -2.23 6.03 -6.07
CA GLY A 35 -2.05 5.97 -7.52
C GLY A 35 -3.19 5.22 -8.19
N PHE A 36 -3.41 5.47 -9.49
CA PHE A 36 -4.53 4.88 -10.21
C PHE A 36 -4.35 3.39 -10.51
N PHE A 37 -3.11 2.93 -10.70
CA PHE A 37 -2.80 1.56 -11.12
C PHE A 37 -2.29 0.73 -9.94
N ASP A 38 -3.00 -0.36 -9.65
CA ASP A 38 -2.73 -1.22 -8.50
C ASP A 38 -1.43 -1.98 -8.69
N GLU A 39 -1.23 -2.52 -9.88
CA GLU A 39 -0.07 -3.31 -10.24
C GLU A 39 1.23 -2.54 -10.02
N ASP A 40 1.25 -1.26 -10.42
CA ASP A 40 2.44 -0.42 -10.31
C ASP A 40 2.82 -0.14 -8.85
N LYS A 41 1.81 0.06 -7.97
CA LYS A 41 2.07 0.28 -6.54
C LYS A 41 2.64 -0.97 -5.87
N VAL A 42 2.09 -2.14 -6.21
CA VAL A 42 2.60 -3.42 -5.71
C VAL A 42 4.01 -3.66 -6.22
N ALA A 43 4.23 -3.50 -7.54
CA ALA A 43 5.55 -3.66 -8.16
C ALA A 43 6.59 -2.74 -7.53
N LEU A 44 6.29 -1.43 -7.45
CA LEU A 44 7.18 -0.43 -6.83
C LEU A 44 7.55 -0.85 -5.40
N THR A 45 6.55 -1.20 -4.60
CA THR A 45 6.76 -1.50 -3.18
C THR A 45 7.67 -2.71 -2.97
N PHE A 46 7.35 -3.85 -3.59
CA PHE A 46 8.13 -5.07 -3.43
C PHE A 46 9.52 -4.96 -4.06
N PHE A 47 9.63 -4.29 -5.21
CA PHE A 47 10.90 -4.07 -5.87
C PHE A 47 11.83 -3.18 -5.03
N THR A 48 11.31 -2.08 -4.47
CA THR A 48 12.11 -1.17 -3.64
C THR A 48 12.54 -1.84 -2.33
N ILE A 49 11.63 -2.56 -1.64
CA ILE A 49 11.98 -3.30 -0.43
C ILE A 49 13.02 -4.38 -0.73
N GLY A 50 12.83 -5.14 -1.82
CA GLY A 50 13.70 -6.26 -2.19
C GLY A 50 15.14 -5.86 -2.55
N LYS A 51 15.39 -4.59 -2.86
CA LYS A 51 16.76 -4.07 -3.09
C LYS A 51 17.51 -3.78 -1.78
N LEU A 52 16.81 -3.65 -0.66
CA LEU A 52 17.37 -3.18 0.60
C LEU A 52 17.68 -4.38 1.51
N SER A 53 18.95 -4.60 1.80
CA SER A 53 19.44 -5.72 2.63
C SER A 53 18.90 -5.68 4.06
N GLU A 54 18.43 -4.55 4.52
CA GLU A 54 17.84 -4.34 5.85
C GLU A 54 16.43 -4.94 5.98
N TYR A 55 15.79 -5.30 4.85
CA TYR A 55 14.43 -5.81 4.79
C TYR A 55 14.43 -7.25 4.29
N ASN A 56 14.13 -8.20 5.16
CA ASN A 56 14.12 -9.63 4.84
C ASN A 56 12.79 -10.30 5.13
N ASN A 57 12.07 -9.81 6.13
CA ASN A 57 10.81 -10.42 6.55
C ASN A 57 9.71 -9.38 6.78
N GLY A 58 8.51 -9.73 6.40
CA GLY A 58 7.37 -8.83 6.51
C GLY A 58 6.02 -9.53 6.54
N THR A 59 5.01 -8.70 6.75
CA THR A 59 3.60 -9.13 6.76
C THR A 59 2.77 -8.32 5.78
N VAL A 60 1.98 -8.99 4.95
CA VAL A 60 0.89 -8.38 4.20
C VAL A 60 -0.36 -8.43 5.06
N VAL A 61 -0.89 -7.27 5.42
CA VAL A 61 -2.10 -7.08 6.22
C VAL A 61 -3.26 -6.80 5.28
N ILE A 62 -4.06 -7.83 5.03
CA ILE A 62 -5.14 -7.81 4.05
C ILE A 62 -6.32 -6.98 4.58
N GLY A 63 -6.75 -6.00 3.79
CA GLY A 63 -7.92 -5.14 4.05
C GLY A 63 -9.27 -5.88 3.94
N ASN A 64 -10.31 -5.16 3.57
CA ASN A 64 -11.64 -5.74 3.35
C ASN A 64 -11.75 -6.40 1.96
N THR A 65 -10.92 -7.42 1.73
CA THR A 65 -10.95 -8.25 0.54
C THR A 65 -10.76 -9.72 0.90
N THR A 66 -10.93 -10.62 -0.06
CA THR A 66 -10.66 -12.06 0.13
C THR A 66 -9.16 -12.33 0.01
N VAL A 67 -8.70 -13.45 0.57
CA VAL A 67 -7.32 -13.92 0.38
C VAL A 67 -7.03 -14.21 -1.08
N THR A 68 -8.02 -14.73 -1.81
CA THR A 68 -7.92 -15.00 -3.26
C THR A 68 -7.70 -13.71 -4.05
N ASN A 69 -8.50 -12.68 -3.80
CA ASN A 69 -8.35 -11.39 -4.49
C ASN A 69 -6.99 -10.75 -4.16
N GLU A 70 -6.54 -10.84 -2.90
CA GLU A 70 -5.22 -10.33 -2.52
C GLU A 70 -4.11 -11.03 -3.28
N ARG A 71 -4.19 -12.36 -3.41
CA ARG A 71 -3.27 -13.13 -4.23
C ARG A 71 -3.25 -12.63 -5.68
N GLU A 72 -4.42 -12.42 -6.29
CA GLU A 72 -4.53 -11.94 -7.66
C GLU A 72 -3.92 -10.53 -7.84
N PHE A 73 -4.08 -9.63 -6.87
CA PHE A 73 -3.43 -8.32 -6.90
C PHE A 73 -1.91 -8.45 -6.87
N LEU A 74 -1.38 -9.31 -6.01
CA LEU A 74 0.06 -9.53 -5.93
C LEU A 74 0.61 -10.19 -7.20
N GLU A 75 -0.07 -11.22 -7.73
CA GLU A 75 0.32 -11.89 -8.98
C GLU A 75 0.43 -10.90 -10.15
N LYS A 76 -0.53 -9.98 -10.25
CA LYS A 76 -0.51 -8.95 -11.31
C LYS A 76 0.65 -7.97 -11.13
N GLY A 77 0.83 -7.44 -9.92
CA GLY A 77 1.87 -6.45 -9.66
C GLY A 77 3.28 -7.02 -9.75
N LEU A 78 3.47 -8.27 -9.32
CA LEU A 78 4.78 -8.94 -9.36
C LEU A 78 5.07 -9.64 -10.69
N CYS A 79 4.05 -9.77 -11.56
CA CYS A 79 4.14 -10.51 -12.81
C CYS A 79 4.63 -11.96 -12.64
N GLU A 80 4.32 -12.56 -11.48
CA GLU A 80 4.70 -13.94 -11.15
C GLU A 80 3.58 -14.65 -10.38
N PRO A 81 3.43 -15.98 -10.52
CA PRO A 81 2.42 -16.73 -9.80
C PRO A 81 2.74 -16.79 -8.30
N ILE A 82 1.74 -16.49 -7.48
CA ILE A 82 1.81 -16.62 -6.04
C ILE A 82 1.12 -17.95 -5.61
N PRO A 83 1.73 -18.78 -4.76
CA PRO A 83 1.10 -19.98 -4.23
C PRO A 83 -0.21 -19.67 -3.50
N HIS A 84 -1.05 -20.68 -3.30
CA HIS A 84 -2.25 -20.51 -2.50
C HIS A 84 -1.92 -19.97 -1.11
N ILE A 85 -2.43 -18.78 -0.78
CA ILE A 85 -2.12 -18.12 0.48
C ILE A 85 -2.87 -18.81 1.63
N ASN A 86 -2.09 -19.33 2.57
CA ASN A 86 -2.56 -19.77 3.87
C ASN A 86 -2.09 -18.79 4.94
N LEU A 87 -3.01 -18.27 5.76
CA LEU A 87 -2.70 -17.26 6.78
C LEU A 87 -1.82 -17.78 7.94
N GLN A 88 -1.48 -19.08 7.96
CA GLN A 88 -0.61 -19.68 8.96
C GLN A 88 0.82 -19.90 8.45
N ASP A 89 1.03 -19.77 7.15
CA ASP A 89 2.29 -20.07 6.50
C ASP A 89 3.10 -18.80 6.20
N THR A 90 4.37 -19.00 5.92
CA THR A 90 5.30 -17.98 5.43
C THR A 90 5.65 -18.33 3.98
N PHE A 91 5.66 -17.33 3.12
CA PHE A 91 5.90 -17.45 1.69
C PHE A 91 7.18 -16.74 1.29
N ARG A 92 7.79 -17.18 0.19
CA ARG A 92 8.89 -16.46 -0.45
C ARG A 92 8.32 -15.65 -1.60
N ILE A 93 8.62 -14.34 -1.60
CA ILE A 93 8.35 -13.42 -2.72
C ILE A 93 9.71 -12.79 -3.06
N GLY A 94 10.32 -13.22 -4.16
CA GLY A 94 11.72 -12.94 -4.41
C GLY A 94 12.58 -13.43 -3.25
N ASP A 95 13.42 -12.56 -2.69
CA ASP A 95 14.24 -12.84 -1.51
C ASP A 95 13.54 -12.57 -0.16
N LEU A 96 12.35 -12.01 -0.21
CA LEU A 96 11.59 -11.64 0.98
C LEU A 96 10.80 -12.83 1.55
N SER A 97 10.80 -12.95 2.88
CA SER A 97 9.98 -13.90 3.64
C SER A 97 8.72 -13.18 4.10
N VAL A 98 7.57 -13.54 3.55
CA VAL A 98 6.32 -12.81 3.75
C VAL A 98 5.24 -13.71 4.35
N ARG A 99 4.55 -13.22 5.37
CA ARG A 99 3.35 -13.84 5.91
C ARG A 99 2.12 -12.98 5.64
N PHE A 100 0.95 -13.57 5.79
CA PHE A 100 -0.31 -12.90 5.53
C PHE A 100 -1.20 -12.91 6.76
N THR A 101 -1.94 -11.82 7.00
CA THR A 101 -2.95 -11.74 8.04
C THR A 101 -4.09 -10.83 7.61
N LYS A 102 -5.20 -10.88 8.33
CA LYS A 102 -6.35 -9.98 8.13
C LYS A 102 -6.26 -8.82 9.11
N TRP A 103 -6.50 -7.59 8.64
CA TRP A 103 -6.47 -6.38 9.47
C TRP A 103 -7.35 -6.47 10.73
N ASN A 104 -8.53 -7.08 10.61
CA ASN A 104 -9.51 -7.14 11.70
C ASN A 104 -9.09 -8.05 12.86
N LYS A 105 -8.08 -8.91 12.68
CA LYS A 105 -7.52 -9.74 13.76
C LYS A 105 -6.69 -8.93 14.76
N HIS A 106 -6.24 -7.75 14.38
CA HIS A 106 -5.30 -6.94 15.16
C HIS A 106 -5.94 -5.66 15.76
N LYS A 107 -7.27 -5.58 15.80
CA LYS A 107 -7.99 -4.42 16.35
C LYS A 107 -7.72 -4.19 17.84
N ASN A 108 -7.59 -5.27 18.61
CA ASN A 108 -7.49 -5.26 20.06
C ASN A 108 -6.20 -5.87 20.60
N SER A 109 -5.28 -6.25 19.73
CA SER A 109 -4.04 -6.93 20.10
C SER A 109 -2.88 -6.47 19.23
N PRO A 110 -1.70 -6.21 19.80
CA PRO A 110 -0.50 -6.01 19.02
C PRO A 110 -0.22 -7.20 18.11
N PHE A 111 0.55 -6.98 17.06
CA PHE A 111 1.08 -8.04 16.23
C PHE A 111 2.02 -8.94 17.06
N ASN A 112 1.97 -10.26 16.81
CA ASN A 112 2.77 -11.22 17.58
C ASN A 112 4.23 -11.32 17.12
N TRP A 113 4.61 -10.57 16.10
CA TRP A 113 5.94 -10.58 15.48
C TRP A 113 6.46 -9.17 15.26
N ASN A 114 7.78 -9.07 15.21
CA ASN A 114 8.49 -7.84 14.85
C ASN A 114 9.04 -8.05 13.45
N ASP A 115 8.38 -7.49 12.45
CA ASP A 115 8.79 -7.57 11.04
C ASP A 115 9.61 -6.34 10.63
N ASP A 116 10.40 -6.48 9.57
CA ASP A 116 11.10 -5.35 8.99
C ASP A 116 10.09 -4.42 8.30
N PHE A 117 9.04 -4.99 7.69
CA PHE A 117 7.96 -4.21 7.07
C PHE A 117 6.59 -4.85 7.28
N ALA A 118 5.55 -4.01 7.22
CA ALA A 118 4.16 -4.45 7.08
C ALA A 118 3.52 -3.70 5.92
N ILE A 119 2.92 -4.44 4.97
CA ILE A 119 2.18 -3.87 3.84
C ILE A 119 0.69 -4.03 4.11
N PHE A 120 -0.01 -2.91 4.27
CA PHE A 120 -1.48 -2.86 4.45
C PHE A 120 -2.13 -2.67 3.08
N HIS A 121 -2.88 -3.69 2.60
CA HIS A 121 -3.45 -3.68 1.26
C HIS A 121 -4.77 -4.47 1.17
N PRO A 122 -5.79 -3.99 0.48
CA PRO A 122 -6.00 -2.59 0.07
C PRO A 122 -6.57 -1.77 1.23
N VAL A 123 -6.00 -0.59 1.48
CA VAL A 123 -6.41 0.21 2.66
C VAL A 123 -7.75 0.91 2.47
N GLN A 124 -8.06 1.47 1.29
CA GLN A 124 -9.31 2.22 1.09
C GLN A 124 -10.56 1.37 1.34
N SER A 125 -10.48 0.05 1.14
CA SER A 125 -11.60 -0.87 1.37
C SER A 125 -12.07 -0.89 2.84
N VAL A 126 -11.20 -0.45 3.76
CA VAL A 126 -11.48 -0.39 5.20
C VAL A 126 -12.02 0.98 5.61
N LEU A 127 -11.81 2.03 4.82
CA LEU A 127 -12.05 3.43 5.19
C LEU A 127 -13.46 3.94 4.86
N TYR A 128 -14.34 3.09 4.33
CA TYR A 128 -15.72 3.49 3.94
C TYR A 128 -16.60 3.88 5.13
N SER A 129 -16.39 3.30 6.32
CA SER A 129 -17.11 3.69 7.52
C SER A 129 -16.17 4.27 8.55
N ASP A 130 -16.63 5.25 9.31
CA ASP A 130 -15.83 5.90 10.35
C ASP A 130 -15.44 4.92 11.46
N LYS A 131 -16.32 3.97 11.78
CA LYS A 131 -16.00 2.89 12.73
C LYS A 131 -14.81 2.07 12.28
N ASN A 132 -14.82 1.59 11.02
CA ASN A 132 -13.72 0.80 10.48
C ASN A 132 -12.46 1.64 10.33
N CYS A 133 -12.58 2.90 9.95
CA CYS A 133 -11.45 3.83 9.90
C CYS A 133 -10.76 3.96 11.26
N ASN A 134 -11.54 4.20 12.33
CA ASN A 134 -11.02 4.30 13.70
C ASN A 134 -10.41 2.98 14.19
N ASP A 135 -11.02 1.84 13.86
CA ASP A 135 -10.47 0.53 14.19
C ASP A 135 -9.17 0.27 13.41
N PHE A 136 -9.10 0.69 12.15
CA PHE A 136 -7.89 0.55 11.33
C PHE A 136 -6.72 1.38 11.85
N LYS A 137 -6.97 2.61 12.29
CA LYS A 137 -5.96 3.45 12.95
C LYS A 137 -5.36 2.76 14.19
N LYS A 138 -6.19 2.06 14.98
CA LYS A 138 -5.68 1.22 16.07
C LYS A 138 -4.84 0.05 15.58
N VAL A 139 -5.26 -0.61 14.51
CA VAL A 139 -4.48 -1.71 13.92
C VAL A 139 -3.11 -1.21 13.46
N LEU A 140 -3.06 -0.04 12.80
CA LEU A 140 -1.82 0.58 12.39
C LEU A 140 -0.91 0.88 13.60
N SER A 141 -1.45 1.46 14.67
CA SER A 141 -0.70 1.73 15.91
C SER A 141 -0.27 0.45 16.65
N ASN A 142 -0.94 -0.68 16.43
CA ASN A 142 -0.58 -1.98 16.99
C ASN A 142 0.50 -2.71 16.18
N SER A 143 0.86 -2.21 15.02
CA SER A 143 1.95 -2.77 14.22
C SER A 143 3.28 -2.61 14.96
N LYS A 144 4.11 -3.64 14.86
CA LYS A 144 5.49 -3.65 15.40
C LYS A 144 6.54 -3.71 14.29
N ALA A 145 6.11 -3.54 13.05
CA ALA A 145 7.03 -3.48 11.93
C ALA A 145 7.88 -2.20 12.00
N LYS A 146 9.12 -2.28 11.52
CA LYS A 146 9.98 -1.08 11.40
C LYS A 146 9.36 -0.06 10.46
N LYS A 147 8.70 -0.53 9.38
CA LYS A 147 8.00 0.31 8.39
C LYS A 147 6.62 -0.25 8.11
N ASN A 148 5.64 0.63 8.08
CA ASN A 148 4.29 0.34 7.61
C ASN A 148 4.06 1.02 6.27
N ILE A 149 3.73 0.25 5.25
CA ILE A 149 3.48 0.73 3.90
C ILE A 149 2.01 0.46 3.60
N LEU A 150 1.26 1.52 3.35
CA LEU A 150 -0.17 1.46 3.11
C LEU A 150 -0.42 1.64 1.62
N LEU A 151 -1.01 0.65 0.97
CA LEU A 151 -1.30 0.68 -0.46
C LEU A 151 -2.80 0.81 -0.72
N THR A 152 -3.16 1.73 -1.60
CA THR A 152 -4.50 1.79 -2.17
C THR A 152 -4.59 0.86 -3.39
N THR A 153 -5.81 0.38 -3.71
CA THR A 153 -6.17 -0.11 -5.05
C THR A 153 -7.16 0.90 -5.64
N ASN A 154 -7.54 0.78 -6.89
CA ASN A 154 -8.63 1.56 -7.51
C ASN A 154 -8.88 2.93 -6.83
N ASP A 155 -7.83 3.74 -6.73
CA ASP A 155 -7.80 4.96 -5.92
C ASP A 155 -8.55 6.11 -6.63
N PHE A 156 -9.88 5.97 -6.71
CA PHE A 156 -10.79 6.91 -7.39
C PHE A 156 -11.59 7.77 -6.41
N CYS A 157 -11.14 7.87 -5.17
CA CYS A 157 -11.86 8.62 -4.13
C CYS A 157 -10.89 9.25 -3.12
N THR A 158 -11.46 10.11 -2.27
CA THR A 158 -10.71 10.81 -1.20
C THR A 158 -10.66 10.06 0.13
N HIS A 159 -11.24 8.85 0.23
CA HIS A 159 -11.23 8.09 1.49
C HIS A 159 -9.83 7.85 2.09
N PRO A 160 -8.77 7.61 1.31
CA PRO A 160 -7.42 7.47 1.84
C PRO A 160 -6.89 8.73 2.57
N GLU A 161 -7.44 9.90 2.30
CA GLU A 161 -7.06 11.15 2.98
C GLU A 161 -7.37 11.13 4.48
N LYS A 162 -8.32 10.27 4.93
CA LYS A 162 -8.60 10.03 6.35
C LYS A 162 -7.38 9.48 7.11
N LEU A 163 -6.38 8.96 6.40
CA LEU A 163 -5.13 8.45 6.99
C LEU A 163 -3.99 9.48 6.96
N TYR A 164 -4.19 10.64 6.37
CA TYR A 164 -3.12 11.62 6.25
C TYR A 164 -2.54 12.01 7.61
N ASP A 165 -3.32 12.07 8.66
CA ASP A 165 -2.83 12.39 10.01
C ASP A 165 -2.11 11.22 10.71
N GLU A 166 -2.19 10.01 10.15
CA GLU A 166 -1.61 8.78 10.71
C GLU A 166 -0.32 8.34 9.99
N VAL A 167 0.04 9.02 8.91
CA VAL A 167 1.22 8.66 8.10
C VAL A 167 2.23 9.80 8.05
N ASP A 168 3.50 9.47 7.95
CA ASP A 168 4.60 10.43 7.89
C ASP A 168 4.80 10.97 6.48
N ALA A 169 4.54 10.14 5.46
CA ALA A 169 4.65 10.51 4.06
C ALA A 169 3.50 9.95 3.22
N VAL A 170 3.14 10.70 2.17
CA VAL A 170 2.19 10.29 1.14
C VAL A 170 2.88 10.40 -0.21
N LEU A 171 3.05 9.27 -0.89
CA LEU A 171 3.51 9.21 -2.27
C LEU A 171 2.32 8.98 -3.19
N ILE A 172 2.14 9.83 -4.19
CA ILE A 172 1.17 9.64 -5.26
C ILE A 172 1.95 9.18 -6.49
N LEU A 173 1.91 7.88 -6.76
CA LEU A 173 2.56 7.27 -7.91
C LEU A 173 1.81 7.64 -9.19
N ASP A 174 2.44 8.41 -10.05
CA ASP A 174 1.89 8.81 -11.34
C ASP A 174 2.54 8.01 -12.48
N THR A 175 1.85 6.95 -12.88
CA THR A 175 2.21 6.14 -14.05
C THR A 175 1.23 6.33 -15.21
N THR A 176 0.39 7.37 -15.16
CA THR A 176 -0.65 7.64 -16.17
C THR A 176 -0.10 7.85 -17.58
N MET A 177 1.16 8.20 -17.70
CA MET A 177 1.87 8.44 -18.96
C MET A 177 2.99 7.42 -19.23
N LEU A 178 3.04 6.31 -18.48
CA LEU A 178 4.11 5.33 -18.56
C LEU A 178 4.20 4.71 -19.96
N ASP A 179 3.06 4.28 -20.50
CA ASP A 179 2.94 3.74 -21.85
C ASP A 179 1.55 4.03 -22.44
N ASP A 180 1.28 3.55 -23.65
CA ASP A 180 0.02 3.83 -24.32
C ASP A 180 -1.17 3.13 -23.64
N LYS A 181 -0.96 1.96 -23.02
CA LYS A 181 -1.99 1.26 -22.26
C LYS A 181 -2.40 2.07 -21.03
N HIS A 182 -1.43 2.57 -20.24
CA HIS A 182 -1.71 3.42 -19.08
C HIS A 182 -2.44 4.70 -19.47
N LYS A 183 -2.05 5.35 -20.58
CA LYS A 183 -2.74 6.54 -21.10
C LYS A 183 -4.19 6.24 -21.45
N GLU A 184 -4.44 5.14 -22.15
CA GLU A 184 -5.79 4.74 -22.55
C GLU A 184 -6.66 4.42 -21.33
N GLU A 185 -6.15 3.61 -20.40
CA GLU A 185 -6.84 3.26 -19.17
C GLU A 185 -7.12 4.49 -18.31
N PHE A 186 -6.16 5.39 -18.16
CA PHE A 186 -6.36 6.65 -17.42
C PHE A 186 -7.44 7.54 -18.06
N ASN A 187 -7.44 7.66 -19.38
CA ASN A 187 -8.49 8.40 -20.09
C ASN A 187 -9.89 7.79 -19.85
N ASN A 188 -9.99 6.47 -19.79
CA ASN A 188 -11.22 5.77 -19.46
C ASN A 188 -11.66 6.05 -18.01
N ILE A 189 -10.73 5.99 -17.05
CA ILE A 189 -10.97 6.33 -15.64
C ILE A 189 -11.49 7.76 -15.52
N LYS A 190 -10.79 8.72 -16.14
CA LYS A 190 -11.14 10.13 -16.11
C LYS A 190 -12.54 10.38 -16.68
N ARG A 191 -12.86 9.79 -17.83
CA ARG A 191 -14.19 9.90 -18.45
C ARG A 191 -15.27 9.34 -17.51
N ASN A 192 -15.06 8.14 -16.96
CA ASN A 192 -16.03 7.51 -16.06
C ASN A 192 -16.28 8.32 -14.80
N LEU A 193 -15.26 8.99 -14.24
CA LEU A 193 -15.43 9.87 -13.08
C LEU A 193 -16.23 11.12 -13.45
N ILE A 194 -15.91 11.76 -14.57
CA ILE A 194 -16.62 12.93 -15.05
C ILE A 194 -18.09 12.60 -15.31
N ASP A 195 -18.38 11.48 -15.97
CA ASP A 195 -19.75 11.02 -16.24
C ASP A 195 -20.56 10.75 -14.96
N GLN A 196 -19.88 10.43 -13.86
CA GLN A 196 -20.46 10.28 -12.53
C GLN A 196 -20.53 11.58 -11.72
N GLY A 197 -20.12 12.72 -12.31
CA GLY A 197 -20.05 14.01 -11.61
C GLY A 197 -18.99 14.05 -10.51
N LYS A 198 -17.94 13.24 -10.62
CA LYS A 198 -16.83 13.18 -9.67
C LYS A 198 -15.58 13.82 -10.27
N GLU A 199 -14.74 14.35 -9.39
CA GLU A 199 -13.41 14.85 -9.73
C GLU A 199 -12.34 13.78 -9.49
N LEU A 200 -11.18 13.96 -10.15
CA LEU A 200 -10.00 13.15 -9.85
C LEU A 200 -9.53 13.45 -8.42
N PRO A 201 -9.09 12.45 -7.65
CA PRO A 201 -8.70 12.65 -6.24
C PRO A 201 -7.37 13.42 -6.08
N TYR A 202 -6.57 13.55 -7.17
CA TYR A 202 -5.29 14.30 -7.21
C TYR A 202 -4.84 14.59 -8.65
#